data_fe87fa0351bae0d9885035c40ab20305
#
_entry.id   fe87fa0351bae0d9885035c40ab20305
#
_cell.length_a   1.000
_cell.length_b   1.000
_cell.length_c   1.000
_cell.angle_alpha   90.00
_cell.angle_beta   90.00
_cell.angle_gamma   90.00
#
_symmetry.space_group_name_H-M   'P 1'
#
loop_
_entity.id
_entity.type
_entity.pdbx_description
1 polymer ?
#
loop_
_entity_poly.entity_id
_entity_poly.type
_entity_poly.pdbx_seq_one_letter_code
_entity_poly.pdbx_strand_id
1 'polypeptide(L)'
;MPKYLAGPGGVAQGELTVPGDKSISHRSLMLGGIAEGVTDITGFLAGEDCLSMLRSLQAMGVRIERPEEQHVIVHGVGLHGLQAAAEPLDMGNAGTAMRLSMGLLAPQNFKSTLVGDESLMSRPMERAAVPLRLMGANITTHNGRPPVEIQGTPLKGIDYKLPVASAQVKSAVILAGLQAQGVTRVTEPAPTRDHTERMLRAFGVKISTEGPKVTIEGGQKLKGTQIQVPADFSSAAFFMVAGCLAASEKPLILRNVGVNPTRTGLLQLLLQMGADIKIGRAHV
;
A
#
# COMPACT_ATOMS: atom_id res chain seq x y z
N MET A 1 18.10 -4.30 -22.98
CA MET A 1 17.64 -3.17 -22.16
C MET A 1 17.66 -1.91 -23.00
N PRO A 2 16.64 -1.07 -22.98
CA PRO A 2 16.68 0.22 -23.66
C PRO A 2 17.81 1.08 -23.09
N LYS A 3 18.50 1.80 -23.95
CA LYS A 3 19.54 2.77 -23.56
C LYS A 3 18.96 4.16 -23.64
N TYR A 4 19.16 4.95 -22.59
CA TYR A 4 18.81 6.37 -22.57
C TYR A 4 20.09 7.19 -22.73
N LEU A 5 20.05 8.20 -23.60
CA LEU A 5 21.13 9.18 -23.77
C LEU A 5 20.60 10.51 -23.23
N ALA A 6 21.22 11.03 -22.19
CA ALA A 6 20.94 12.35 -21.66
C ALA A 6 22.05 13.31 -22.13
N GLY A 7 21.69 14.33 -22.90
CA GLY A 7 22.58 15.43 -23.28
C GLY A 7 22.53 16.56 -22.25
N PRO A 8 23.59 17.41 -22.19
CA PRO A 8 23.57 18.59 -21.35
C PRO A 8 22.61 19.64 -21.90
N GLY A 9 22.03 20.44 -21.00
CA GLY A 9 21.15 21.57 -21.30
C GLY A 9 19.68 21.25 -21.13
N GLY A 10 18.85 22.27 -21.31
CA GLY A 10 17.41 22.24 -21.10
C GLY A 10 16.98 22.97 -19.86
N VAL A 11 15.69 23.31 -19.79
CA VAL A 11 15.04 23.96 -18.65
C VAL A 11 13.90 23.10 -18.16
N ALA A 12 13.71 23.05 -16.84
CA ALA A 12 12.60 22.36 -16.24
C ALA A 12 11.42 23.34 -16.08
N GLN A 13 10.49 23.34 -17.00
CA GLN A 13 9.32 24.21 -17.01
C GLN A 13 8.08 23.50 -17.59
N GLY A 14 6.90 24.07 -17.36
CA GLY A 14 5.63 23.52 -17.87
C GLY A 14 4.89 22.73 -16.82
N GLU A 15 4.04 21.84 -17.24
CA GLU A 15 3.13 21.10 -16.37
C GLU A 15 3.16 19.61 -16.68
N LEU A 16 3.20 18.80 -15.63
CA LEU A 16 3.13 17.34 -15.76
C LEU A 16 2.46 16.69 -14.54
N THR A 17 1.92 15.50 -14.75
CA THR A 17 1.43 14.60 -13.71
C THR A 17 2.27 13.35 -13.73
N VAL A 18 2.85 12.98 -12.61
CA VAL A 18 3.58 11.70 -12.47
C VAL A 18 2.60 10.57 -12.16
N PRO A 19 2.99 9.30 -12.36
CA PRO A 19 2.13 8.16 -12.07
C PRO A 19 1.59 8.14 -10.64
N GLY A 20 0.46 7.46 -10.45
CA GLY A 20 -0.21 7.34 -9.16
C GLY A 20 0.64 6.69 -8.06
N ASP A 21 0.33 7.00 -6.79
CA ASP A 21 1.03 6.43 -5.62
C ASP A 21 0.84 4.91 -5.55
N LYS A 22 1.96 4.18 -5.58
CA LYS A 22 2.00 2.71 -5.54
C LYS A 22 1.38 2.16 -4.26
N SER A 23 1.66 2.76 -3.12
CA SER A 23 1.20 2.29 -1.81
C SER A 23 -0.30 2.44 -1.64
N ILE A 24 -0.86 3.52 -2.18
CA ILE A 24 -2.32 3.78 -2.18
C ILE A 24 -3.00 2.85 -3.18
N SER A 25 -2.45 2.68 -4.40
CA SER A 25 -2.99 1.77 -5.41
C SER A 25 -3.12 0.33 -4.92
N HIS A 26 -2.08 -0.23 -4.26
CA HIS A 26 -2.18 -1.56 -3.65
C HIS A 26 -3.32 -1.66 -2.62
N ARG A 27 -3.43 -0.67 -1.75
CA ARG A 27 -4.44 -0.67 -0.68
C ARG A 27 -5.85 -0.46 -1.22
N SER A 28 -6.00 0.33 -2.27
CA SER A 28 -7.30 0.53 -2.93
C SER A 28 -7.86 -0.79 -3.44
N LEU A 29 -7.01 -1.61 -4.08
CA LEU A 29 -7.39 -2.95 -4.52
C LEU A 29 -7.72 -3.87 -3.35
N MET A 30 -6.84 -3.94 -2.34
CA MET A 30 -7.01 -4.85 -1.21
C MET A 30 -8.25 -4.51 -0.37
N LEU A 31 -8.41 -3.25 0.02
CA LEU A 31 -9.54 -2.80 0.82
C LEU A 31 -10.84 -2.85 0.02
N GLY A 32 -10.80 -2.45 -1.26
CA GLY A 32 -11.93 -2.59 -2.18
C GLY A 32 -12.36 -4.04 -2.33
N GLY A 33 -11.40 -4.98 -2.44
CA GLY A 33 -11.69 -6.40 -2.59
C GLY A 33 -12.45 -7.01 -1.41
N ILE A 34 -12.15 -6.56 -0.18
CA ILE A 34 -12.83 -7.04 1.04
C ILE A 34 -13.94 -6.09 1.55
N ALA A 35 -14.27 -5.05 0.82
CA ALA A 35 -15.39 -4.17 1.14
C ALA A 35 -16.73 -4.78 0.71
N GLU A 36 -17.82 -4.28 1.26
CA GLU A 36 -19.17 -4.52 0.75
C GLU A 36 -19.50 -3.43 -0.30
N GLY A 37 -19.92 -3.84 -1.50
CA GLY A 37 -20.26 -2.94 -2.59
C GLY A 37 -19.11 -2.65 -3.55
N VAL A 38 -19.15 -1.52 -4.22
CA VAL A 38 -18.23 -1.15 -5.30
C VAL A 38 -17.26 -0.08 -4.85
N THR A 39 -15.98 -0.29 -5.16
CA THR A 39 -14.93 0.73 -4.99
C THR A 39 -14.49 1.21 -6.37
N ASP A 40 -14.61 2.51 -6.59
CA ASP A 40 -14.22 3.19 -7.83
C ASP A 40 -12.87 3.91 -7.61
N ILE A 41 -11.85 3.52 -8.38
CA ILE A 41 -10.46 3.96 -8.18
C ILE A 41 -9.98 4.68 -9.43
N THR A 42 -9.70 5.98 -9.30
CA THR A 42 -9.09 6.80 -10.37
C THR A 42 -7.65 7.17 -10.03
N GLY A 43 -6.82 7.43 -11.03
CA GLY A 43 -5.38 7.72 -10.85
C GLY A 43 -4.56 6.47 -10.44
N PHE A 44 -5.09 5.28 -10.64
CA PHE A 44 -4.44 4.01 -10.29
C PHE A 44 -3.08 3.86 -10.98
N LEU A 45 -2.08 3.38 -10.25
CA LEU A 45 -0.80 3.02 -10.84
C LEU A 45 -0.89 1.65 -11.55
N ALA A 46 -0.89 1.68 -12.87
CA ALA A 46 -0.89 0.47 -13.71
C ALA A 46 0.52 -0.15 -13.88
N GLY A 47 1.32 -0.15 -12.81
CA GLY A 47 2.62 -0.81 -12.78
C GLY A 47 2.50 -2.28 -12.39
N GLU A 48 3.48 -3.12 -12.78
CA GLU A 48 3.44 -4.57 -12.59
C GLU A 48 3.21 -4.99 -11.14
N ASP A 49 3.78 -4.28 -10.17
CA ASP A 49 3.53 -4.55 -8.74
C ASP A 49 2.03 -4.48 -8.38
N CYS A 50 1.33 -3.43 -8.88
CA CYS A 50 -0.10 -3.26 -8.61
C CYS A 50 -0.95 -4.22 -9.46
N LEU A 51 -0.54 -4.52 -10.68
CA LEU A 51 -1.20 -5.50 -11.54
C LEU A 51 -1.08 -6.93 -11.01
N SER A 52 0.04 -7.30 -10.38
CA SER A 52 0.17 -8.58 -9.68
C SER A 52 -0.83 -8.71 -8.52
N MET A 53 -1.03 -7.66 -7.73
CA MET A 53 -2.06 -7.63 -6.69
C MET A 53 -3.47 -7.76 -7.28
N LEU A 54 -3.75 -7.06 -8.39
CA LEU A 54 -5.03 -7.13 -9.08
C LEU A 54 -5.34 -8.57 -9.51
N ARG A 55 -4.39 -9.20 -10.21
CA ARG A 55 -4.51 -10.61 -10.65
C ARG A 55 -4.70 -11.56 -9.47
N SER A 56 -3.99 -11.35 -8.37
CA SER A 56 -4.14 -12.16 -7.15
C SER A 56 -5.53 -12.04 -6.54
N LEU A 57 -6.11 -10.84 -6.49
CA LEU A 57 -7.48 -10.65 -6.00
C LEU A 57 -8.52 -11.28 -6.95
N GLN A 58 -8.32 -11.18 -8.27
CA GLN A 58 -9.17 -11.85 -9.25
C GLN A 58 -9.12 -13.39 -9.09
N ALA A 59 -7.92 -13.95 -8.88
CA ALA A 59 -7.74 -15.38 -8.60
C ALA A 59 -8.45 -15.83 -7.31
N MET A 60 -8.69 -14.90 -6.38
CA MET A 60 -9.44 -15.11 -5.14
C MET A 60 -10.94 -14.76 -5.26
N GLY A 61 -11.47 -14.62 -6.48
CA GLY A 61 -12.90 -14.44 -6.74
C GLY A 61 -13.39 -12.98 -6.72
N VAL A 62 -12.51 -12.00 -6.63
CA VAL A 62 -12.90 -10.58 -6.70
C VAL A 62 -13.07 -10.16 -8.16
N ARG A 63 -14.27 -9.69 -8.54
CA ARG A 63 -14.50 -9.10 -9.85
C ARG A 63 -13.88 -7.72 -9.90
N ILE A 64 -12.93 -7.52 -10.82
CA ILE A 64 -12.24 -6.25 -11.03
C ILE A 64 -12.32 -5.88 -12.51
N GLU A 65 -12.84 -4.70 -12.80
CA GLU A 65 -12.93 -4.10 -14.13
C GLU A 65 -11.87 -3.00 -14.25
N ARG A 66 -11.37 -2.82 -15.44
CA ARG A 66 -10.40 -1.78 -15.75
C ARG A 66 -10.79 -1.09 -17.06
N PRO A 67 -11.76 -0.13 -16.99
CA PRO A 67 -12.25 0.57 -18.17
C PRO A 67 -11.16 1.37 -18.88
N GLU A 68 -10.22 1.93 -18.12
CA GLU A 68 -9.07 2.69 -18.61
C GLU A 68 -7.80 2.27 -17.85
N GLU A 69 -6.65 2.67 -18.35
CA GLU A 69 -5.36 2.29 -17.75
C GLU A 69 -5.25 2.68 -16.27
N GLN A 70 -5.73 3.88 -15.92
CA GLN A 70 -5.65 4.42 -14.56
C GLN A 70 -7.00 4.41 -13.83
N HIS A 71 -8.00 3.70 -14.36
CA HIS A 71 -9.34 3.60 -13.77
C HIS A 71 -9.66 2.12 -13.48
N VAL A 72 -9.94 1.81 -12.23
CA VAL A 72 -10.21 0.44 -11.76
C VAL A 72 -11.49 0.44 -10.94
N ILE A 73 -12.39 -0.51 -11.23
CA ILE A 73 -13.64 -0.73 -10.49
C ILE A 73 -13.53 -2.10 -9.80
N VAL A 74 -13.63 -2.11 -8.48
CA VAL A 74 -13.53 -3.32 -7.66
C VAL A 74 -14.89 -3.63 -7.07
N HIS A 75 -15.43 -4.81 -7.39
CA HIS A 75 -16.65 -5.35 -6.78
C HIS A 75 -16.25 -6.17 -5.57
N GLY A 76 -16.33 -5.56 -4.39
CA GLY A 76 -15.88 -6.17 -3.16
C GLY A 76 -16.77 -7.35 -2.74
N VAL A 77 -16.15 -8.35 -2.13
CA VAL A 77 -16.78 -9.60 -1.71
C VAL A 77 -17.04 -9.66 -0.19
N GLY A 78 -16.73 -8.58 0.54
CA GLY A 78 -16.79 -8.53 2.00
C GLY A 78 -15.59 -9.21 2.67
N LEU A 79 -15.50 -9.07 4.00
CA LEU A 79 -14.36 -9.54 4.80
C LEU A 79 -14.04 -11.03 4.64
N HIS A 80 -15.05 -11.86 4.39
CA HIS A 80 -14.95 -13.32 4.35
C HIS A 80 -15.35 -13.91 3.00
N GLY A 81 -15.48 -13.09 1.96
CA GLY A 81 -15.93 -13.53 0.64
C GLY A 81 -14.79 -13.93 -0.30
N LEU A 82 -13.54 -13.76 0.09
CA LEU A 82 -12.41 -14.26 -0.69
C LEU A 82 -12.43 -15.79 -0.76
N GLN A 83 -11.98 -16.33 -1.88
CA GLN A 83 -11.92 -17.75 -2.16
C GLN A 83 -10.47 -18.23 -2.30
N ALA A 84 -10.25 -19.54 -2.07
CA ALA A 84 -8.95 -20.13 -2.32
C ALA A 84 -8.61 -20.04 -3.82
N ALA A 85 -7.43 -19.53 -4.14
CA ALA A 85 -6.91 -19.58 -5.49
C ALA A 85 -6.48 -21.02 -5.85
N ALA A 86 -6.67 -21.41 -7.10
CA ALA A 86 -6.25 -22.73 -7.58
C ALA A 86 -4.72 -22.88 -7.63
N GLU A 87 -4.02 -21.78 -7.90
CA GLU A 87 -2.58 -21.73 -8.06
C GLU A 87 -1.95 -20.78 -7.01
N PRO A 88 -0.63 -20.88 -6.75
CA PRO A 88 0.07 -19.92 -5.93
C PRO A 88 -0.15 -18.48 -6.42
N LEU A 89 -0.33 -17.56 -5.49
CA LEU A 89 -0.51 -16.13 -5.76
C LEU A 89 0.83 -15.48 -6.06
N ASP A 90 1.05 -15.15 -7.33
CA ASP A 90 2.29 -14.50 -7.77
C ASP A 90 2.22 -12.99 -7.50
N MET A 91 3.08 -12.51 -6.61
CA MET A 91 3.22 -11.10 -6.23
C MET A 91 4.25 -10.35 -7.09
N GLY A 92 4.82 -10.98 -8.13
CA GLY A 92 5.87 -10.41 -8.96
C GLY A 92 7.07 -9.94 -8.13
N ASN A 93 7.45 -8.67 -8.23
CA ASN A 93 8.48 -8.05 -7.37
C ASN A 93 7.91 -7.26 -6.19
N ALA A 94 6.59 -7.34 -5.94
CA ALA A 94 5.88 -6.48 -5.01
C ALA A 94 5.97 -6.93 -3.55
N GLY A 95 7.08 -6.64 -2.86
CA GLY A 95 7.24 -6.94 -1.44
C GLY A 95 6.19 -6.29 -0.53
N THR A 96 5.61 -5.17 -0.94
CA THR A 96 4.48 -4.55 -0.23
C THR A 96 3.24 -5.43 -0.37
N ALA A 97 2.90 -5.85 -1.59
CA ALA A 97 1.77 -6.73 -1.85
C ALA A 97 1.87 -8.00 -0.99
N MET A 98 3.00 -8.69 -1.05
CA MET A 98 3.20 -9.94 -0.30
C MET A 98 3.00 -9.74 1.21
N ARG A 99 3.64 -8.74 1.83
CA ARG A 99 3.54 -8.55 3.28
C ARG A 99 2.14 -8.13 3.74
N LEU A 100 1.45 -7.28 2.98
CA LEU A 100 0.08 -6.91 3.30
C LEU A 100 -0.88 -8.08 3.09
N SER A 101 -0.68 -8.87 2.03
CA SER A 101 -1.46 -10.09 1.79
C SER A 101 -1.32 -11.12 2.91
N MET A 102 -0.14 -11.24 3.55
CA MET A 102 0.00 -12.08 4.73
C MET A 102 -1.02 -11.69 5.83
N GLY A 103 -1.17 -10.39 6.11
CA GLY A 103 -2.16 -9.91 7.08
C GLY A 103 -3.61 -10.09 6.63
N LEU A 104 -3.88 -9.88 5.34
CA LEU A 104 -5.21 -10.02 4.76
C LEU A 104 -5.68 -11.48 4.76
N LEU A 105 -4.79 -12.42 4.42
CA LEU A 105 -5.11 -13.82 4.20
C LEU A 105 -5.02 -14.69 5.45
N ALA A 106 -4.25 -14.28 6.45
CA ALA A 106 -4.08 -15.04 7.70
C ALA A 106 -5.41 -15.39 8.40
N PRO A 107 -6.46 -14.54 8.40
CA PRO A 107 -7.75 -14.85 9.01
C PRO A 107 -8.75 -15.54 8.07
N GLN A 108 -8.43 -15.76 6.78
CA GLN A 108 -9.32 -16.42 5.83
C GLN A 108 -9.38 -17.94 6.10
N ASN A 109 -10.48 -18.58 5.76
CA ASN A 109 -10.70 -20.00 6.09
C ASN A 109 -10.17 -21.00 5.04
N PHE A 110 -9.13 -20.60 4.30
CA PHE A 110 -8.52 -21.43 3.26
C PHE A 110 -6.99 -21.36 3.28
N LYS A 111 -6.34 -22.25 2.52
CA LYS A 111 -4.89 -22.24 2.33
C LYS A 111 -4.50 -21.32 1.16
N SER A 112 -3.43 -20.57 1.33
CA SER A 112 -2.82 -19.71 0.30
C SER A 112 -1.32 -19.90 0.27
N THR A 113 -0.71 -19.81 -0.91
CA THR A 113 0.74 -19.79 -1.10
C THR A 113 1.11 -18.53 -1.87
N LEU A 114 2.01 -17.73 -1.29
CA LEU A 114 2.52 -16.50 -1.92
C LEU A 114 3.91 -16.75 -2.49
N VAL A 115 4.09 -16.43 -3.76
CA VAL A 115 5.35 -16.52 -4.49
C VAL A 115 5.66 -15.19 -5.18
N GLY A 116 6.78 -15.09 -5.83
CA GLY A 116 7.15 -13.93 -6.63
C GLY A 116 8.38 -14.21 -7.47
N ASP A 117 8.94 -13.15 -8.08
CA ASP A 117 10.15 -13.27 -8.87
C ASP A 117 11.40 -13.59 -8.00
N GLU A 118 12.51 -13.87 -8.64
CA GLU A 118 13.80 -14.21 -7.98
C GLU A 118 14.20 -13.15 -6.93
N SER A 119 14.01 -11.87 -7.23
CA SER A 119 14.32 -10.78 -6.31
C SER A 119 13.42 -10.81 -5.09
N LEU A 120 12.10 -10.98 -5.27
CA LEU A 120 11.15 -11.05 -4.15
C LEU A 120 11.38 -12.32 -3.32
N MET A 121 11.67 -13.45 -3.95
CA MET A 121 11.96 -14.72 -3.27
C MET A 121 13.19 -14.63 -2.35
N SER A 122 14.09 -13.69 -2.58
CA SER A 122 15.26 -13.46 -1.71
C SER A 122 14.98 -12.56 -0.50
N ARG A 123 13.83 -11.87 -0.44
CA ARG A 123 13.54 -10.87 0.61
C ARG A 123 13.00 -11.49 1.90
N PRO A 124 13.39 -10.96 3.08
CA PRO A 124 12.91 -11.47 4.36
C PRO A 124 11.42 -11.14 4.59
N MET A 125 10.65 -12.15 5.06
CA MET A 125 9.22 -12.05 5.38
C MET A 125 8.94 -12.19 6.87
N GLU A 126 9.89 -12.68 7.66
CA GLU A 126 9.73 -12.93 9.09
C GLU A 126 9.25 -11.70 9.88
N ARG A 127 9.69 -10.50 9.51
CA ARG A 127 9.23 -9.27 10.19
C ARG A 127 7.70 -9.12 10.17
N ALA A 128 7.03 -9.62 9.13
CA ALA A 128 5.57 -9.63 9.05
C ALA A 128 4.98 -10.92 9.62
N ALA A 129 5.62 -12.07 9.41
CA ALA A 129 5.14 -13.37 9.89
C ALA A 129 5.10 -13.46 11.42
N VAL A 130 6.14 -12.96 12.11
CA VAL A 130 6.26 -13.03 13.57
C VAL A 130 5.04 -12.43 14.29
N PRO A 131 4.66 -11.16 14.09
CA PRO A 131 3.49 -10.60 14.78
C PRO A 131 2.18 -11.29 14.37
N LEU A 132 2.04 -11.75 13.14
CA LEU A 132 0.85 -12.48 12.71
C LEU A 132 0.73 -13.84 13.41
N ARG A 133 1.83 -14.56 13.58
CA ARG A 133 1.86 -15.81 14.37
C ARG A 133 1.49 -15.56 15.84
N LEU A 134 1.90 -14.43 16.42
CA LEU A 134 1.47 -14.03 17.77
C LEU A 134 -0.05 -13.79 17.86
N MET A 135 -0.69 -13.39 16.77
CA MET A 135 -2.15 -13.31 16.66
C MET A 135 -2.84 -14.67 16.49
N GLY A 136 -2.08 -15.74 16.32
CA GLY A 136 -2.59 -17.10 16.08
C GLY A 136 -2.55 -17.53 14.61
N ALA A 137 -1.93 -16.76 13.72
CA ALA A 137 -1.83 -17.12 12.31
C ALA A 137 -0.92 -18.35 12.11
N ASN A 138 -1.35 -19.27 11.25
CA ASN A 138 -0.54 -20.39 10.81
C ASN A 138 0.18 -20.02 9.51
N ILE A 139 1.39 -19.50 9.63
CA ILE A 139 2.23 -19.00 8.52
C ILE A 139 3.57 -19.72 8.53
N THR A 140 3.91 -20.33 7.41
CA THR A 140 5.22 -20.96 7.16
C THR A 140 5.99 -20.15 6.13
N THR A 141 7.28 -19.94 6.38
CA THR A 141 8.21 -19.30 5.45
C THR A 141 9.39 -20.27 5.19
N HIS A 142 10.00 -20.17 4.04
CA HIS A 142 11.18 -20.98 3.73
C HIS A 142 12.45 -20.22 4.14
N ASN A 143 13.03 -20.59 5.28
CA ASN A 143 14.18 -19.89 5.87
C ASN A 143 13.96 -18.38 6.05
N GLY A 144 12.76 -17.99 6.48
CA GLY A 144 12.39 -16.60 6.68
C GLY A 144 12.05 -15.83 5.40
N ARG A 145 11.94 -16.50 4.26
CA ARG A 145 11.72 -15.95 2.92
C ARG A 145 10.52 -16.64 2.26
N PRO A 146 10.04 -16.16 1.10
CA PRO A 146 9.07 -16.88 0.29
C PRO A 146 9.64 -18.23 -0.23
N PRO A 147 8.79 -19.20 -0.61
CA PRO A 147 7.33 -19.10 -0.59
C PRO A 147 6.78 -18.91 0.83
N VAL A 148 5.68 -18.14 0.93
CA VAL A 148 4.96 -17.99 2.20
C VAL A 148 3.68 -18.81 2.10
N GLU A 149 3.55 -19.83 2.93
CA GLU A 149 2.35 -20.63 3.05
C GLU A 149 1.52 -20.13 4.24
N ILE A 150 0.24 -19.95 4.02
CA ILE A 150 -0.71 -19.46 5.00
C ILE A 150 -1.87 -20.42 5.06
N GLN A 151 -2.07 -21.05 6.20
CA GLN A 151 -3.30 -21.76 6.52
C GLN A 151 -4.17 -20.81 7.33
N GLY A 152 -5.28 -20.39 6.78
CA GLY A 152 -6.17 -19.46 7.45
C GLY A 152 -6.72 -20.00 8.77
N THR A 153 -6.72 -19.16 9.80
CA THR A 153 -7.14 -19.50 11.16
C THR A 153 -7.82 -18.30 11.81
N PRO A 154 -8.75 -18.50 12.75
CA PRO A 154 -9.27 -17.41 13.57
C PRO A 154 -8.15 -16.73 14.34
N LEU A 155 -8.07 -15.40 14.25
CA LEU A 155 -7.03 -14.61 14.92
C LEU A 155 -7.56 -13.93 16.17
N LYS A 156 -6.65 -13.61 17.10
CA LYS A 156 -6.90 -12.79 18.28
C LYS A 156 -6.15 -11.47 18.17
N GLY A 157 -6.78 -10.39 18.65
CA GLY A 157 -6.11 -9.10 18.76
C GLY A 157 -4.91 -9.16 19.69
N ILE A 158 -3.90 -8.33 19.43
CA ILE A 158 -2.66 -8.25 20.23
C ILE A 158 -2.30 -6.79 20.52
N ASP A 159 -1.46 -6.58 21.53
CA ASP A 159 -0.73 -5.34 21.72
C ASP A 159 0.72 -5.57 21.29
N TYR A 160 1.12 -5.01 20.16
CA TYR A 160 2.41 -5.27 19.52
C TYR A 160 3.25 -4.00 19.38
N LYS A 161 4.42 -4.02 19.97
CA LYS A 161 5.43 -2.97 19.78
C LYS A 161 6.36 -3.38 18.66
N LEU A 162 6.40 -2.57 17.59
CA LEU A 162 7.30 -2.80 16.47
C LEU A 162 8.76 -2.63 16.92
N PRO A 163 9.63 -3.64 16.72
CA PRO A 163 11.05 -3.50 17.08
C PRO A 163 11.78 -2.51 16.17
N VAL A 164 11.29 -2.32 14.95
CA VAL A 164 11.81 -1.38 13.95
C VAL A 164 10.65 -0.71 13.23
N ALA A 165 10.77 0.57 12.94
CA ALA A 165 9.76 1.33 12.20
C ALA A 165 9.52 0.71 10.81
N SER A 166 8.29 0.26 10.56
CA SER A 166 7.91 -0.40 9.31
C SER A 166 6.42 -0.23 9.02
N ALA A 167 6.10 0.63 8.05
CA ALA A 167 4.72 0.80 7.59
C ALA A 167 4.10 -0.50 7.04
N GLN A 168 4.90 -1.39 6.44
CA GLN A 168 4.40 -2.65 5.88
C GLN A 168 4.01 -3.63 6.98
N VAL A 169 4.84 -3.78 8.01
CA VAL A 169 4.54 -4.65 9.16
C VAL A 169 3.33 -4.12 9.94
N LYS A 170 3.31 -2.81 10.23
CA LYS A 170 2.15 -2.15 10.83
C LYS A 170 0.88 -2.44 10.03
N SER A 171 0.91 -2.22 8.71
CA SER A 171 -0.25 -2.46 7.84
C SER A 171 -0.70 -3.92 7.85
N ALA A 172 0.23 -4.88 7.80
CA ALA A 172 -0.11 -6.30 7.85
C ALA A 172 -0.82 -6.68 9.17
N VAL A 173 -0.30 -6.19 10.30
CA VAL A 173 -0.93 -6.44 11.62
C VAL A 173 -2.30 -5.76 11.73
N ILE A 174 -2.46 -4.53 11.20
CA ILE A 174 -3.75 -3.84 11.19
C ILE A 174 -4.78 -4.58 10.31
N LEU A 175 -4.39 -5.07 9.11
CA LEU A 175 -5.28 -5.83 8.23
C LEU A 175 -5.70 -7.16 8.85
N ALA A 176 -4.80 -7.84 9.56
CA ALA A 176 -5.13 -9.02 10.34
C ALA A 176 -6.05 -8.66 11.53
N GLY A 177 -5.75 -7.57 12.23
CA GLY A 177 -6.52 -7.06 13.36
C GLY A 177 -7.95 -6.66 12.99
N LEU A 178 -8.18 -6.19 11.77
CA LEU A 178 -9.51 -5.88 11.25
C LEU A 178 -10.45 -7.10 11.27
N GLN A 179 -9.90 -8.30 11.14
CA GLN A 179 -10.65 -9.56 11.10
C GLN A 179 -10.45 -10.41 12.37
N ALA A 180 -9.59 -9.99 13.31
CA ALA A 180 -9.31 -10.70 14.54
C ALA A 180 -10.43 -10.51 15.58
N GLN A 181 -10.51 -11.41 16.55
CA GLN A 181 -11.36 -11.24 17.73
C GLN A 181 -10.72 -10.25 18.72
N GLY A 182 -11.47 -9.24 19.13
CA GLY A 182 -11.03 -8.22 20.10
C GLY A 182 -10.23 -7.09 19.46
N VAL A 183 -9.37 -6.46 20.25
CA VAL A 183 -8.67 -5.22 19.90
C VAL A 183 -7.21 -5.50 19.57
N THR A 184 -6.75 -4.97 18.44
CA THR A 184 -5.34 -4.96 18.05
C THR A 184 -4.75 -3.58 18.24
N ARG A 185 -3.60 -3.49 18.89
CA ARG A 185 -2.82 -2.26 19.07
C ARG A 185 -1.43 -2.46 18.49
N VAL A 186 -0.98 -1.46 17.72
CA VAL A 186 0.38 -1.44 17.15
C VAL A 186 1.05 -0.15 17.59
N THR A 187 2.20 -0.25 18.26
CA THR A 187 3.01 0.89 18.67
C THR A 187 4.28 0.96 17.84
N GLU A 188 4.52 2.10 17.19
CA GLU A 188 5.70 2.34 16.36
C GLU A 188 6.83 3.01 17.16
N PRO A 189 8.11 2.63 16.96
CA PRO A 189 9.25 3.31 17.59
C PRO A 189 9.55 4.68 16.96
N ALA A 190 9.11 4.89 15.71
CA ALA A 190 9.17 6.16 14.98
C ALA A 190 8.04 6.22 13.96
N PRO A 191 7.52 7.41 13.61
CA PRO A 191 6.43 7.55 12.65
C PRO A 191 6.73 6.90 11.30
N THR A 192 5.77 6.16 10.77
CA THR A 192 5.81 5.60 9.42
C THR A 192 4.57 6.01 8.64
N ARG A 193 4.54 5.69 7.33
CA ARG A 193 3.41 6.00 6.46
C ARG A 193 2.09 5.48 7.04
N ASP A 194 1.05 6.33 7.03
CA ASP A 194 -0.26 6.09 7.63
C ASP A 194 -1.38 5.84 6.59
N HIS A 195 -1.00 5.43 5.38
CA HIS A 195 -1.97 5.18 4.29
C HIS A 195 -3.03 4.14 4.67
N THR A 196 -2.67 3.07 5.40
CA THR A 196 -3.63 2.05 5.80
C THR A 196 -4.68 2.63 6.74
N GLU A 197 -4.26 3.40 7.72
CA GLU A 197 -5.15 4.04 8.70
C GLU A 197 -6.11 5.04 8.04
N ARG A 198 -5.58 5.90 7.17
CA ARG A 198 -6.39 6.88 6.42
C ARG A 198 -7.40 6.18 5.52
N MET A 199 -6.95 5.19 4.76
CA MET A 199 -7.82 4.48 3.82
C MET A 199 -8.86 3.64 4.54
N LEU A 200 -8.54 2.96 5.63
CA LEU A 200 -9.54 2.25 6.44
C LEU A 200 -10.66 3.19 6.92
N ARG A 201 -10.31 4.43 7.35
CA ARG A 201 -11.32 5.44 7.69
C ARG A 201 -12.19 5.81 6.49
N ALA A 202 -11.61 5.97 5.30
CA ALA A 202 -12.36 6.25 4.07
C ALA A 202 -13.33 5.11 3.71
N PHE A 203 -12.98 3.86 4.03
CA PHE A 203 -13.86 2.70 3.90
C PHE A 203 -14.84 2.53 5.07
N GLY A 204 -14.93 3.48 6.00
CA GLY A 204 -15.89 3.50 7.11
C GLY A 204 -15.45 2.74 8.36
N VAL A 205 -14.21 2.28 8.42
CA VAL A 205 -13.66 1.56 9.59
C VAL A 205 -13.26 2.55 10.68
N LYS A 206 -13.64 2.24 11.93
CA LYS A 206 -13.21 2.98 13.12
C LYS A 206 -11.80 2.52 13.51
N ILE A 207 -10.82 3.39 13.34
CA ILE A 207 -9.43 3.18 13.71
C ILE A 207 -8.89 4.44 14.35
N SER A 208 -8.32 4.33 15.54
CA SER A 208 -7.74 5.47 16.26
C SER A 208 -6.21 5.49 16.15
N THR A 209 -5.66 6.69 16.25
CA THR A 209 -4.21 6.92 16.31
C THR A 209 -3.94 7.90 17.44
N GLU A 210 -3.18 7.47 18.44
CA GLU A 210 -2.82 8.25 19.62
C GLU A 210 -1.29 8.26 19.74
N GLY A 211 -0.66 9.33 19.30
CA GLY A 211 0.79 9.39 19.21
C GLY A 211 1.34 8.26 18.32
N PRO A 212 2.25 7.41 18.83
CA PRO A 212 2.83 6.32 18.06
C PRO A 212 1.94 5.05 18.00
N LYS A 213 0.78 5.05 18.67
CA LYS A 213 -0.08 3.89 18.83
C LYS A 213 -1.29 3.96 17.91
N VAL A 214 -1.49 2.90 17.13
CA VAL A 214 -2.68 2.68 16.29
C VAL A 214 -3.51 1.58 16.92
N THR A 215 -4.83 1.79 17.03
CA THR A 215 -5.77 0.83 17.63
C THR A 215 -6.92 0.55 16.68
N ILE A 216 -7.22 -0.73 16.48
CA ILE A 216 -8.36 -1.20 15.69
C ILE A 216 -9.08 -2.32 16.43
N GLU A 217 -10.41 -2.30 16.41
CA GLU A 217 -11.26 -3.39 16.83
C GLU A 217 -11.65 -4.24 15.63
N GLY A 218 -11.62 -5.55 15.77
CA GLY A 218 -11.91 -6.48 14.68
C GLY A 218 -13.41 -6.64 14.40
N GLY A 219 -13.73 -7.31 13.29
CA GLY A 219 -15.11 -7.60 12.89
C GLY A 219 -15.87 -6.42 12.26
N GLN A 220 -15.21 -5.32 11.95
CA GLN A 220 -15.81 -4.17 11.30
C GLN A 220 -15.94 -4.38 9.79
N LYS A 221 -17.06 -3.94 9.22
CA LYS A 221 -17.33 -3.99 7.79
C LYS A 221 -16.74 -2.78 7.07
N LEU A 222 -16.16 -3.02 5.90
CA LEU A 222 -15.75 -1.98 4.97
C LEU A 222 -16.87 -1.72 3.99
N LYS A 223 -17.03 -0.46 3.58
CA LYS A 223 -17.97 -0.07 2.53
C LYS A 223 -17.18 0.40 1.30
N GLY A 224 -17.58 -0.07 0.14
CA GLY A 224 -17.05 0.41 -1.14
C GLY A 224 -17.18 1.94 -1.22
N THR A 225 -16.19 2.59 -1.81
CA THR A 225 -16.07 4.05 -1.84
C THR A 225 -15.34 4.52 -3.10
N GLN A 226 -15.31 5.82 -3.32
CA GLN A 226 -14.49 6.43 -4.37
C GLN A 226 -13.10 6.76 -3.83
N ILE A 227 -12.06 6.35 -4.56
CA ILE A 227 -10.66 6.62 -4.24
C ILE A 227 -10.00 7.34 -5.41
N GLN A 228 -9.57 8.56 -5.19
CA GLN A 228 -8.70 9.26 -6.11
C GLN A 228 -7.25 9.06 -5.64
N VAL A 229 -6.48 8.25 -6.37
CA VAL A 229 -5.07 8.02 -6.08
C VAL A 229 -4.27 9.26 -6.49
N PRO A 230 -3.57 9.93 -5.58
CA PRO A 230 -2.72 11.05 -5.94
C PRO A 230 -1.47 10.58 -6.68
N ALA A 231 -0.81 11.47 -7.39
CA ALA A 231 0.49 11.24 -8.00
C ALA A 231 1.56 10.93 -6.92
N ASP A 232 2.43 9.95 -7.19
CA ASP A 232 3.41 9.45 -6.22
C ASP A 232 4.49 10.49 -5.94
N PHE A 233 4.63 10.84 -4.66
CA PHE A 233 5.65 11.79 -4.18
C PHE A 233 7.08 11.33 -4.53
N SER A 234 7.36 10.03 -4.51
CA SER A 234 8.68 9.50 -4.86
C SER A 234 9.00 9.69 -6.36
N SER A 235 8.00 9.53 -7.22
CA SER A 235 8.14 9.81 -8.66
C SER A 235 8.27 11.32 -8.91
N ALA A 236 7.51 12.14 -8.18
CA ALA A 236 7.60 13.60 -8.26
C ALA A 236 8.95 14.15 -7.76
N ALA A 237 9.63 13.44 -6.87
CA ALA A 237 10.90 13.85 -6.29
C ALA A 237 11.97 14.17 -7.34
N PHE A 238 12.07 13.36 -8.39
CA PHE A 238 13.01 13.59 -9.48
C PHE A 238 12.75 14.92 -10.20
N PHE A 239 11.49 15.22 -10.45
CA PHE A 239 11.08 16.45 -11.13
C PHE A 239 11.20 17.68 -10.20
N MET A 240 10.95 17.51 -8.90
CA MET A 240 11.20 18.60 -7.93
C MET A 240 12.67 18.99 -7.92
N VAL A 241 13.59 18.01 -7.85
CA VAL A 241 15.02 18.28 -7.90
C VAL A 241 15.42 18.87 -9.25
N ALA A 242 14.94 18.33 -10.37
CA ALA A 242 15.18 18.89 -11.69
C ALA A 242 14.71 20.34 -11.81
N GLY A 243 13.54 20.66 -11.28
CA GLY A 243 13.02 22.04 -11.23
C GLY A 243 13.89 22.99 -10.43
N CYS A 244 14.49 22.53 -9.32
CA CYS A 244 15.44 23.32 -8.53
C CYS A 244 16.77 23.54 -9.24
N LEU A 245 17.27 22.55 -10.00
CA LEU A 245 18.57 22.62 -10.67
C LEU A 245 18.51 23.33 -12.03
N ALA A 246 17.41 23.21 -12.75
CA ALA A 246 17.22 23.75 -14.09
C ALA A 246 16.05 24.76 -14.14
N ALA A 247 15.97 25.60 -13.12
CA ALA A 247 14.94 26.63 -12.98
C ALA A 247 14.94 27.59 -14.19
N SER A 248 13.76 28.04 -14.58
CA SER A 248 13.56 29.06 -15.61
C SER A 248 12.60 30.15 -15.10
N GLU A 249 12.37 31.18 -15.89
CA GLU A 249 11.36 32.20 -15.56
C GLU A 249 9.93 31.62 -15.44
N LYS A 250 9.67 30.49 -16.12
CA LYS A 250 8.39 29.77 -16.02
C LYS A 250 8.49 28.61 -15.04
N PRO A 251 7.49 28.43 -14.17
CA PRO A 251 7.54 27.36 -13.16
C PRO A 251 7.38 25.97 -13.80
N LEU A 252 7.94 24.96 -13.13
CA LEU A 252 7.57 23.57 -13.31
C LEU A 252 6.42 23.26 -12.36
N ILE A 253 5.27 22.85 -12.89
CA ILE A 253 4.07 22.53 -12.13
C ILE A 253 3.88 21.01 -12.09
N LEU A 254 3.89 20.43 -10.89
CA LEU A 254 3.59 19.02 -10.66
C LEU A 254 2.17 18.89 -10.12
N ARG A 255 1.28 18.26 -10.91
CA ARG A 255 -0.13 18.17 -10.57
C ARG A 255 -0.45 17.00 -9.65
N ASN A 256 -1.42 17.21 -8.75
CA ASN A 256 -2.05 16.20 -7.91
C ASN A 256 -1.05 15.34 -7.09
N VAL A 257 0.10 15.88 -6.71
CA VAL A 257 1.10 15.13 -5.92
C VAL A 257 0.62 14.93 -4.50
N GLY A 258 0.69 13.68 -4.01
CA GLY A 258 0.37 13.35 -2.64
C GLY A 258 1.38 13.96 -1.66
N VAL A 259 0.91 14.82 -0.76
CA VAL A 259 1.74 15.53 0.23
C VAL A 259 1.52 15.01 1.65
N ASN A 260 1.39 13.70 1.82
CA ASN A 260 1.31 13.10 3.15
C ASN A 260 2.54 13.54 3.99
N PRO A 261 2.34 14.12 5.19
CA PRO A 261 3.43 14.61 6.04
C PRO A 261 4.52 13.57 6.34
N THR A 262 4.16 12.28 6.37
CA THR A 262 5.11 11.18 6.58
C THR A 262 6.00 10.90 5.37
N ARG A 263 5.80 11.61 4.24
CA ARG A 263 6.50 11.43 2.94
C ARG A 263 7.27 12.66 2.49
N THR A 264 7.00 13.84 3.04
CA THR A 264 7.46 15.12 2.51
C THR A 264 8.86 15.55 2.99
N GLY A 265 9.68 14.64 3.52
CA GLY A 265 11.02 14.96 4.01
C GLY A 265 11.93 15.62 2.96
N LEU A 266 11.90 15.14 1.71
CA LEU A 266 12.65 15.78 0.61
C LEU A 266 12.18 17.22 0.36
N LEU A 267 10.88 17.46 0.36
CA LEU A 267 10.32 18.80 0.19
C LEU A 267 10.83 19.77 1.27
N GLN A 268 10.81 19.32 2.54
CA GLN A 268 11.32 20.10 3.66
C GLN A 268 12.81 20.41 3.50
N LEU A 269 13.60 19.41 3.07
CA LEU A 269 15.03 19.58 2.82
C LEU A 269 15.28 20.59 1.70
N LEU A 270 14.60 20.48 0.57
CA LEU A 270 14.74 21.42 -0.54
C LEU A 270 14.39 22.86 -0.15
N LEU A 271 13.31 23.04 0.63
CA LEU A 271 12.93 24.36 1.17
C LEU A 271 14.02 24.92 2.10
N GLN A 272 14.63 24.10 2.98
CA GLN A 272 15.75 24.50 3.83
C GLN A 272 17.00 24.86 3.01
N MET A 273 17.18 24.24 1.85
CA MET A 273 18.26 24.59 0.91
C MET A 273 17.98 25.86 0.10
N GLY A 274 16.83 26.52 0.31
CA GLY A 274 16.48 27.78 -0.36
C GLY A 274 15.71 27.61 -1.68
N ALA A 275 15.17 26.41 -1.97
CA ALA A 275 14.35 26.22 -3.17
C ALA A 275 13.02 26.98 -3.09
N ASP A 276 12.65 27.72 -4.16
CA ASP A 276 11.33 28.36 -4.28
C ASP A 276 10.27 27.33 -4.72
N ILE A 277 9.75 26.58 -3.75
CA ILE A 277 8.69 25.57 -3.98
C ILE A 277 7.42 26.05 -3.30
N LYS A 278 6.35 26.21 -4.08
CA LYS A 278 5.02 26.58 -3.56
C LYS A 278 4.08 25.36 -3.62
N ILE A 279 3.40 25.10 -2.51
CA ILE A 279 2.36 24.09 -2.45
C ILE A 279 1.02 24.79 -2.67
N GLY A 280 0.32 24.39 -3.74
CA GLY A 280 -1.04 24.82 -4.01
C GLY A 280 -2.04 24.18 -3.03
N ARG A 281 -3.34 24.13 -3.39
CA ARG A 281 -4.34 23.38 -2.61
C ARG A 281 -3.98 21.89 -2.64
N ALA A 282 -3.56 21.37 -1.49
CA ALA A 282 -3.30 19.96 -1.31
C ALA A 282 -4.63 19.24 -1.04
N HIS A 283 -4.92 18.19 -1.79
CA HIS A 283 -5.88 17.18 -1.38
C HIS A 283 -5.13 16.21 -0.45
N VAL A 284 -5.48 16.21 0.80
CA VAL A 284 -4.89 15.36 1.86
C VAL A 284 -5.81 14.15 2.08
#